data_fb9ea65e2d7a9c39542accce20b9a3f8
#
_entry.id   fb9ea65e2d7a9c39542accce20b9a3f8
#
_cell.length_a   1.000
_cell.length_b   1.000
_cell.length_c   1.000
_cell.angle_alpha   90.00
_cell.angle_beta   90.00
_cell.angle_gamma   90.00
#
_symmetry.space_group_name_H-M   'P 1'
#
loop_
_entity.id
_entity.type
_entity.pdbx_description
1 polymer ?
#
loop_
_entity_poly.entity_id
_entity_poly.type
_entity_poly.pdbx_seq_one_letter_code
_entity_poly.pdbx_strand_id
1 'polypeptide(L)'
;MSMLNDIKIAYKFGGMEQKLIFWNVGAFLVSVVVWYQFRLGVFLFPTEVKLLADFSHLAYHPWTLLTYGFFHASFFHLLFNLMVLNFAGKLFQTFFTQKQLLGVYLLGLILSGLGFVLAFRFLDFGLSSGLVGASGAIMAVLVATATYAPQMNIRLLLIGQVQLWQFTLVILGIDLLQLFTENTGGHVAHLSGALFGFVYIKLLQQGTDLSKIISGFFDTLAQLFGPKKKNAFKKVHRTYQKPAPKPAMKVVIKDKTQQQIDDILDKISQSGYDSLSADEKEFLFKAGK
;
A
#
# COMPACT_ATOMS: atom_id res chain seq x y z
N MET A 1 -14.48 2.04 26.55
CA MET A 1 -13.37 2.83 25.94
C MET A 1 -13.95 4.07 25.29
N SER A 2 -13.24 5.20 25.26
CA SER A 2 -13.80 6.40 24.62
C SER A 2 -13.62 6.30 23.10
N MET A 3 -14.60 6.74 22.32
CA MET A 3 -14.56 6.80 20.84
C MET A 3 -13.25 7.43 20.31
N LEU A 4 -12.71 8.43 21.00
CA LEU A 4 -11.42 9.05 20.65
C LEU A 4 -10.24 8.08 20.75
N ASN A 5 -10.24 7.18 21.72
CA ASN A 5 -9.18 6.16 21.85
C ASN A 5 -9.26 5.14 20.72
N ASP A 6 -10.48 4.74 20.35
CA ASP A 6 -10.69 3.78 19.26
C ASP A 6 -10.22 4.38 17.92
N ILE A 7 -10.51 5.66 17.66
CA ILE A 7 -10.00 6.40 16.47
C ILE A 7 -8.47 6.48 16.49
N LYS A 8 -7.85 6.81 17.63
CA LYS A 8 -6.37 6.85 17.75
C LYS A 8 -5.74 5.49 17.49
N ILE A 9 -6.34 4.43 18.04
CA ILE A 9 -5.88 3.05 17.83
C ILE A 9 -6.00 2.68 16.35
N ALA A 10 -7.16 2.95 15.73
CA ALA A 10 -7.41 2.68 14.33
C ALA A 10 -6.40 3.43 13.42
N TYR A 11 -6.09 4.71 13.70
CA TYR A 11 -5.10 5.46 12.95
C TYR A 11 -3.67 4.93 13.15
N LYS A 12 -3.31 4.57 14.39
CA LYS A 12 -1.94 4.14 14.74
C LYS A 12 -1.61 2.76 14.17
N PHE A 13 -2.55 1.83 14.25
CA PHE A 13 -2.36 0.43 13.89
C PHE A 13 -2.97 0.03 12.54
N GLY A 14 -3.78 0.89 11.96
CA GLY A 14 -4.37 0.69 10.64
C GLY A 14 -3.37 0.74 9.50
N GLY A 15 -3.73 0.15 8.36
CA GLY A 15 -2.97 0.17 7.13
C GLY A 15 -2.89 1.57 6.51
N MET A 16 -2.14 1.70 5.41
CA MET A 16 -2.02 2.99 4.72
C MET A 16 -3.36 3.42 4.11
N GLU A 17 -4.19 2.49 3.64
CA GLU A 17 -5.54 2.79 3.13
C GLU A 17 -6.39 3.47 4.19
N GLN A 18 -6.29 3.01 5.44
CA GLN A 18 -7.03 3.59 6.56
C GLN A 18 -6.55 5.00 6.89
N LYS A 19 -5.23 5.24 6.84
CA LYS A 19 -4.67 6.59 7.03
C LYS A 19 -5.12 7.55 5.93
N LEU A 20 -5.13 7.09 4.67
CA LEU A 20 -5.64 7.86 3.55
C LEU A 20 -7.13 8.19 3.71
N ILE A 21 -7.93 7.25 4.22
CA ILE A 21 -9.34 7.49 4.58
C ILE A 21 -9.44 8.60 5.62
N PHE A 22 -8.67 8.54 6.71
CA PHE A 22 -8.67 9.59 7.74
C PHE A 22 -8.26 10.96 7.19
N TRP A 23 -7.29 11.01 6.28
CA TRP A 23 -6.87 12.28 5.67
C TRP A 23 -7.97 12.87 4.78
N ASN A 24 -8.65 12.05 3.98
CA ASN A 24 -9.79 12.49 3.15
C ASN A 24 -10.97 12.95 4.01
N VAL A 25 -11.33 12.21 5.07
CA VAL A 25 -12.37 12.60 6.02
C VAL A 25 -12.01 13.93 6.71
N GLY A 26 -10.77 14.07 7.18
CA GLY A 26 -10.29 15.29 7.81
C GLY A 26 -10.39 16.50 6.88
N ALA A 27 -9.92 16.36 5.63
CA ALA A 27 -10.02 17.41 4.62
C ALA A 27 -11.48 17.77 4.31
N PHE A 28 -12.37 16.78 4.24
CA PHE A 28 -13.80 17.02 4.03
C PHE A 28 -14.45 17.77 5.19
N LEU A 29 -14.15 17.39 6.43
CA LEU A 29 -14.66 18.12 7.60
C LEU A 29 -14.19 19.58 7.63
N VAL A 30 -12.93 19.84 7.29
CA VAL A 30 -12.42 21.21 7.10
C VAL A 30 -13.19 21.92 5.98
N SER A 31 -13.45 21.26 4.87
CA SER A 31 -14.20 21.80 3.73
C SER A 31 -15.62 22.20 4.10
N VAL A 32 -16.30 21.39 4.94
CA VAL A 32 -17.65 21.71 5.44
C VAL A 32 -17.64 23.00 6.25
N VAL A 33 -16.63 23.20 7.08
CA VAL A 33 -16.53 24.41 7.94
C VAL A 33 -16.16 25.64 7.13
N VAL A 34 -15.25 25.51 6.15
CA VAL A 34 -14.64 26.66 5.48
C VAL A 34 -15.36 27.05 4.19
N TRP A 35 -15.80 26.08 3.39
CA TRP A 35 -16.24 26.32 2.00
C TRP A 35 -17.66 25.84 1.69
N TYR A 36 -18.37 25.18 2.61
CA TYR A 36 -19.74 24.75 2.37
C TYR A 36 -20.72 25.91 2.55
N GLN A 37 -21.51 26.18 1.50
CA GLN A 37 -22.53 27.22 1.52
C GLN A 37 -23.88 26.61 1.87
N PHE A 38 -24.27 26.65 3.13
CA PHE A 38 -25.51 26.03 3.64
C PHE A 38 -26.78 26.51 2.93
N ARG A 39 -26.80 27.77 2.46
CA ARG A 39 -27.96 28.30 1.71
C ARG A 39 -28.08 27.71 0.31
N LEU A 40 -26.98 27.34 -0.33
CA LEU A 40 -26.93 26.82 -1.71
C LEU A 40 -26.79 25.30 -1.76
N GLY A 41 -26.45 24.66 -0.65
CA GLY A 41 -26.23 23.21 -0.60
C GLY A 41 -24.99 22.73 -1.35
N VAL A 42 -24.01 23.61 -1.60
CA VAL A 42 -22.83 23.31 -2.42
C VAL A 42 -21.52 23.74 -1.76
N PHE A 43 -20.42 23.15 -2.18
CA PHE A 43 -19.07 23.60 -1.84
C PHE A 43 -18.56 24.62 -2.86
N LEU A 44 -18.09 25.77 -2.37
CA LEU A 44 -17.41 26.78 -3.18
C LEU A 44 -15.91 26.72 -2.93
N PHE A 45 -15.24 25.73 -3.52
CA PHE A 45 -13.80 25.59 -3.42
C PHE A 45 -13.07 26.72 -4.16
N PRO A 46 -12.10 27.39 -3.52
CA PRO A 46 -11.26 28.37 -4.19
C PRO A 46 -10.35 27.68 -5.24
N THR A 47 -9.89 28.48 -6.19
CA THR A 47 -9.04 27.99 -7.29
C THR A 47 -7.69 27.47 -6.80
N GLU A 48 -7.24 27.92 -5.65
CA GLU A 48 -5.98 27.55 -5.02
C GLU A 48 -5.96 26.12 -4.45
N VAL A 49 -7.12 25.47 -4.33
CA VAL A 49 -7.20 24.08 -3.80
C VAL A 49 -7.73 23.08 -4.81
N LYS A 50 -8.56 23.50 -5.78
CA LYS A 50 -9.02 22.65 -6.89
C LYS A 50 -8.03 22.73 -8.05
N LEU A 51 -7.96 21.68 -8.87
CA LEU A 51 -7.11 21.66 -10.05
C LEU A 51 -7.88 22.24 -11.25
N LEU A 52 -7.37 23.33 -11.82
CA LEU A 52 -7.90 23.90 -13.06
C LEU A 52 -7.17 23.35 -14.29
N ALA A 53 -7.88 23.27 -15.41
CA ALA A 53 -7.33 22.88 -16.71
C ALA A 53 -6.58 24.05 -17.38
N ASP A 54 -5.70 24.70 -16.66
CA ASP A 54 -4.94 25.89 -17.09
C ASP A 54 -3.48 25.78 -16.66
N PHE A 55 -2.57 25.80 -17.64
CA PHE A 55 -1.13 25.74 -17.38
C PHE A 55 -0.60 26.95 -16.62
N SER A 56 -1.13 28.15 -16.88
CA SER A 56 -0.72 29.35 -16.18
C SER A 56 -1.08 29.25 -14.69
N HIS A 57 -2.31 28.83 -14.42
CA HIS A 57 -2.74 28.61 -13.06
C HIS A 57 -1.90 27.53 -12.36
N LEU A 58 -1.64 26.40 -13.05
CA LEU A 58 -0.83 25.31 -12.51
C LEU A 58 0.61 25.74 -12.20
N ALA A 59 1.20 26.61 -13.03
CA ALA A 59 2.56 27.12 -12.78
C ALA A 59 2.66 27.92 -11.49
N TYR A 60 1.63 28.70 -11.14
CA TYR A 60 1.57 29.47 -9.89
C TYR A 60 1.05 28.65 -8.69
N HIS A 61 0.29 27.58 -8.93
CA HIS A 61 -0.35 26.76 -7.89
C HIS A 61 -0.04 25.25 -8.08
N PRO A 62 1.25 24.84 -8.14
CA PRO A 62 1.63 23.45 -8.47
C PRO A 62 1.13 22.44 -7.41
N TRP A 63 0.88 22.89 -6.18
CA TRP A 63 0.33 22.05 -5.11
C TRP A 63 -1.09 21.55 -5.42
N THR A 64 -1.82 22.21 -6.34
CA THR A 64 -3.16 21.77 -6.76
C THR A 64 -3.16 20.38 -7.38
N LEU A 65 -2.02 19.91 -7.94
CA LEU A 65 -1.85 18.51 -8.39
C LEU A 65 -1.97 17.47 -7.26
N LEU A 66 -1.88 17.89 -6.01
CA LEU A 66 -2.06 17.01 -4.84
C LEU A 66 -3.31 17.38 -4.05
N THR A 67 -3.54 18.68 -3.82
CA THR A 67 -4.61 19.12 -2.93
C THR A 67 -5.99 18.76 -3.46
N TYR A 68 -6.23 18.85 -4.75
CA TYR A 68 -7.52 18.53 -5.35
C TYR A 68 -8.03 17.14 -4.96
N GLY A 69 -7.12 16.18 -4.79
CA GLY A 69 -7.44 14.79 -4.48
C GLY A 69 -7.95 14.55 -3.06
N PHE A 70 -7.90 15.54 -2.18
CA PHE A 70 -8.40 15.43 -0.81
C PHE A 70 -9.74 16.16 -0.59
N PHE A 71 -10.18 16.96 -1.57
CA PHE A 71 -11.45 17.71 -1.50
C PHE A 71 -12.53 16.97 -2.30
N HIS A 72 -13.78 17.04 -1.84
CA HIS A 72 -14.89 16.30 -2.43
C HIS A 72 -16.11 17.22 -2.56
N ALA A 73 -16.72 17.20 -3.75
CA ALA A 73 -17.83 18.09 -4.10
C ALA A 73 -19.15 17.79 -3.35
N SER A 74 -19.29 16.60 -2.75
CA SER A 74 -20.47 16.23 -1.95
C SER A 74 -20.14 15.12 -0.96
N PHE A 75 -21.05 14.90 0.02
CA PHE A 75 -20.94 13.78 0.96
C PHE A 75 -20.94 12.42 0.25
N PHE A 76 -21.82 12.22 -0.73
CA PHE A 76 -21.85 10.95 -1.47
C PHE A 76 -20.60 10.76 -2.31
N HIS A 77 -20.04 11.82 -2.89
CA HIS A 77 -18.77 11.76 -3.61
C HIS A 77 -17.64 11.29 -2.69
N LEU A 78 -17.52 11.84 -1.46
CA LEU A 78 -16.58 11.35 -0.47
C LEU A 78 -16.88 9.88 -0.11
N LEU A 79 -18.12 9.55 0.26
CA LEU A 79 -18.50 8.22 0.72
C LEU A 79 -18.10 7.12 -0.29
N PHE A 80 -18.45 7.30 -1.57
CA PHE A 80 -18.09 6.33 -2.60
C PHE A 80 -16.58 6.25 -2.81
N ASN A 81 -15.86 7.37 -2.79
CA ASN A 81 -14.39 7.36 -2.85
C ASN A 81 -13.79 6.56 -1.68
N LEU A 82 -14.26 6.76 -0.45
CA LEU A 82 -13.75 6.04 0.72
C LEU A 82 -14.07 4.54 0.67
N MET A 83 -15.26 4.17 0.18
CA MET A 83 -15.62 2.76 0.02
C MET A 83 -14.68 2.07 -0.99
N VAL A 84 -14.47 2.67 -2.16
CA VAL A 84 -13.58 2.12 -3.18
C VAL A 84 -12.12 2.17 -2.74
N LEU A 85 -11.68 3.22 -2.03
CA LEU A 85 -10.33 3.31 -1.47
C LEU A 85 -10.06 2.20 -0.44
N ASN A 86 -11.00 1.96 0.47
CA ASN A 86 -10.88 0.87 1.43
C ASN A 86 -10.80 -0.50 0.74
N PHE A 87 -11.64 -0.72 -0.28
CA PHE A 87 -11.63 -1.95 -1.05
C PHE A 87 -10.33 -2.11 -1.85
N ALA A 88 -10.00 -1.16 -2.74
CA ALA A 88 -8.83 -1.22 -3.60
C ALA A 88 -7.52 -1.20 -2.79
N GLY A 89 -7.45 -0.40 -1.73
CA GLY A 89 -6.27 -0.30 -0.87
C GLY A 89 -5.98 -1.58 -0.10
N LYS A 90 -7.01 -2.27 0.41
CA LYS A 90 -6.85 -3.59 1.05
C LYS A 90 -6.39 -4.65 0.05
N LEU A 91 -7.01 -4.69 -1.14
CA LEU A 91 -6.59 -5.62 -2.20
C LEU A 91 -5.14 -5.36 -2.61
N PHE A 92 -4.74 -4.11 -2.81
CA PHE A 92 -3.38 -3.74 -3.15
C PHE A 92 -2.37 -4.21 -2.10
N GLN A 93 -2.68 -4.01 -0.82
CA GLN A 93 -1.80 -4.41 0.30
C GLN A 93 -1.72 -5.93 0.52
N THR A 94 -2.53 -6.74 -0.18
CA THR A 94 -2.34 -8.20 -0.24
C THR A 94 -1.02 -8.56 -0.94
N PHE A 95 -0.57 -7.74 -1.89
CA PHE A 95 0.60 -8.00 -2.72
C PHE A 95 1.74 -7.02 -2.51
N PHE A 96 1.43 -5.81 -2.04
CA PHE A 96 2.36 -4.69 -1.99
C PHE A 96 2.42 -4.05 -0.60
N THR A 97 3.49 -3.32 -0.35
CA THR A 97 3.74 -2.66 0.93
C THR A 97 2.90 -1.39 1.10
N GLN A 98 2.74 -0.94 2.36
CA GLN A 98 2.10 0.34 2.67
C GLN A 98 2.81 1.55 2.02
N LYS A 99 4.15 1.50 1.87
CA LYS A 99 4.91 2.56 1.20
C LYS A 99 4.60 2.60 -0.30
N GLN A 100 4.42 1.44 -0.93
CA GLN A 100 4.02 1.36 -2.33
C GLN A 100 2.59 1.86 -2.52
N LEU A 101 1.65 1.53 -1.64
CA LEU A 101 0.30 2.06 -1.70
C LEU A 101 0.30 3.60 -1.63
N LEU A 102 1.02 4.19 -0.66
CA LEU A 102 1.15 5.65 -0.57
C LEU A 102 1.77 6.24 -1.83
N GLY A 103 2.82 5.61 -2.36
CA GLY A 103 3.50 6.04 -3.57
C GLY A 103 2.58 6.03 -4.79
N VAL A 104 1.86 4.92 -5.03
CA VAL A 104 0.92 4.79 -6.14
C VAL A 104 -0.25 5.76 -6.00
N TYR A 105 -0.77 5.95 -4.79
CA TYR A 105 -1.85 6.91 -4.54
C TYR A 105 -1.41 8.35 -4.84
N LEU A 106 -0.29 8.82 -4.32
CA LEU A 106 0.17 10.20 -4.52
C LEU A 106 0.65 10.46 -5.96
N LEU A 107 1.38 9.52 -6.57
CA LEU A 107 1.72 9.62 -7.99
C LEU A 107 0.48 9.50 -8.88
N GLY A 108 -0.49 8.68 -8.48
CA GLY A 108 -1.79 8.57 -9.11
C GLY A 108 -2.54 9.91 -9.11
N LEU A 109 -2.55 10.66 -8.00
CA LEU A 109 -3.11 12.02 -7.96
C LEU A 109 -2.40 12.92 -8.97
N ILE A 110 -1.07 12.99 -8.91
CA ILE A 110 -0.28 13.87 -9.79
C ILE A 110 -0.56 13.54 -11.26
N LEU A 111 -0.47 12.27 -11.64
CA LEU A 111 -0.58 11.87 -13.06
C LEU A 111 -2.03 11.90 -13.57
N SER A 112 -3.01 11.62 -12.72
CA SER A 112 -4.44 11.83 -13.05
C SER A 112 -4.73 13.31 -13.28
N GLY A 113 -4.22 14.19 -12.40
CA GLY A 113 -4.37 15.62 -12.53
C GLY A 113 -3.68 16.18 -13.77
N LEU A 114 -2.45 15.72 -14.06
CA LEU A 114 -1.76 16.10 -15.30
C LEU A 114 -2.50 15.61 -16.54
N GLY A 115 -3.02 14.39 -16.53
CA GLY A 115 -3.84 13.85 -17.61
C GLY A 115 -5.08 14.69 -17.86
N PHE A 116 -5.77 15.13 -16.79
CA PHE A 116 -6.89 16.06 -16.89
C PHE A 116 -6.47 17.40 -17.54
N VAL A 117 -5.40 18.03 -17.06
CA VAL A 117 -4.94 19.33 -17.61
C VAL A 117 -4.54 19.19 -19.07
N LEU A 118 -3.80 18.13 -19.43
CA LEU A 118 -3.37 17.88 -20.82
C LEU A 118 -4.55 17.61 -21.73
N ALA A 119 -5.51 16.77 -21.31
CA ALA A 119 -6.67 16.43 -22.14
C ALA A 119 -7.51 17.67 -22.45
N PHE A 120 -7.81 18.49 -21.45
CA PHE A 120 -8.58 19.74 -21.68
C PHE A 120 -7.80 20.75 -22.53
N ARG A 121 -6.50 20.75 -22.46
CA ARG A 121 -5.67 21.66 -23.28
C ARG A 121 -5.59 21.27 -24.73
N PHE A 122 -5.57 19.96 -25.05
CA PHE A 122 -5.31 19.48 -26.40
C PHE A 122 -6.51 18.84 -27.11
N LEU A 123 -7.55 18.42 -26.38
CA LEU A 123 -8.71 17.73 -26.95
C LEU A 123 -9.99 18.58 -26.97
N ASP A 124 -9.89 19.85 -26.58
CA ASP A 124 -10.99 20.85 -26.64
C ASP A 124 -12.31 20.36 -26.00
N PHE A 125 -12.23 19.85 -24.78
CA PHE A 125 -13.42 19.44 -24.00
C PHE A 125 -14.23 20.63 -23.46
N GLY A 126 -13.90 21.85 -23.86
CA GLY A 126 -14.57 23.07 -23.41
C GLY A 126 -14.11 23.56 -22.05
N LEU A 127 -14.99 24.31 -21.37
CA LEU A 127 -14.67 24.89 -20.04
C LEU A 127 -14.82 23.85 -18.94
N SER A 128 -13.85 23.77 -18.05
CA SER A 128 -13.91 22.96 -16.84
C SER A 128 -14.11 23.82 -15.58
N SER A 129 -15.03 23.40 -14.71
CA SER A 129 -15.23 24.01 -13.38
C SER A 129 -14.09 23.74 -12.40
N GLY A 130 -13.11 22.93 -12.83
CA GLY A 130 -12.02 22.43 -12.01
C GLY A 130 -12.29 21.03 -11.44
N LEU A 131 -11.22 20.31 -11.14
CA LEU A 131 -11.23 18.94 -10.64
C LEU A 131 -11.07 18.90 -9.12
N VAL A 132 -11.89 18.08 -8.44
CA VAL A 132 -11.73 17.67 -7.04
C VAL A 132 -12.09 16.19 -6.89
N GLY A 133 -11.40 15.48 -6.01
CA GLY A 133 -11.68 14.07 -5.68
C GLY A 133 -10.48 13.16 -5.76
N ALA A 134 -10.48 12.12 -4.92
CA ALA A 134 -9.42 11.11 -4.82
C ALA A 134 -9.49 10.04 -5.93
N SER A 135 -10.57 10.02 -6.70
CA SER A 135 -10.96 8.89 -7.57
C SER A 135 -9.91 8.52 -8.61
N GLY A 136 -9.19 9.48 -9.20
CA GLY A 136 -8.10 9.19 -10.14
C GLY A 136 -6.97 8.36 -9.50
N ALA A 137 -6.57 8.70 -8.27
CA ALA A 137 -5.59 7.91 -7.52
C ALA A 137 -6.15 6.53 -7.12
N ILE A 138 -7.43 6.47 -6.75
CA ILE A 138 -8.10 5.20 -6.43
C ILE A 138 -8.14 4.28 -7.65
N MET A 139 -8.41 4.83 -8.83
CA MET A 139 -8.35 4.08 -10.09
C MET A 139 -6.93 3.58 -10.39
N ALA A 140 -5.90 4.37 -10.10
CA ALA A 140 -4.52 3.92 -10.21
C ALA A 140 -4.24 2.71 -9.32
N VAL A 141 -4.68 2.72 -8.05
CA VAL A 141 -4.52 1.60 -7.10
C VAL A 141 -5.30 0.37 -7.56
N LEU A 142 -6.56 0.54 -7.99
CA LEU A 142 -7.41 -0.54 -8.45
C LEU A 142 -6.85 -1.23 -9.69
N VAL A 143 -6.50 -0.44 -10.72
CA VAL A 143 -5.94 -0.97 -11.98
C VAL A 143 -4.56 -1.57 -11.79
N ALA A 144 -3.71 -1.00 -10.91
CA ALA A 144 -2.45 -1.62 -10.53
C ALA A 144 -2.68 -3.03 -9.96
N THR A 145 -3.62 -3.18 -9.03
CA THR A 145 -3.92 -4.50 -8.45
C THR A 145 -4.49 -5.46 -9.50
N ALA A 146 -5.43 -5.01 -10.34
CA ALA A 146 -6.01 -5.82 -11.41
C ALA A 146 -4.98 -6.22 -12.48
N THR A 147 -4.00 -5.38 -12.76
CA THR A 147 -2.89 -5.69 -13.68
C THR A 147 -1.95 -6.75 -13.11
N TYR A 148 -1.71 -6.71 -11.79
CA TYR A 148 -0.83 -7.68 -11.11
C TYR A 148 -1.50 -9.03 -10.91
N ALA A 149 -2.75 -9.05 -10.44
CA ALA A 149 -3.50 -10.24 -10.10
C ALA A 149 -4.90 -10.25 -10.79
N PRO A 150 -4.96 -10.32 -12.14
CA PRO A 150 -6.21 -10.17 -12.88
C PRO A 150 -7.25 -11.23 -12.54
N GLN A 151 -6.84 -12.47 -12.32
CA GLN A 151 -7.73 -13.60 -12.04
C GLN A 151 -8.12 -13.71 -10.56
N MET A 152 -7.71 -12.77 -9.71
CA MET A 152 -8.12 -12.75 -8.31
C MET A 152 -9.64 -12.69 -8.19
N ASN A 153 -10.23 -13.65 -7.50
CA ASN A 153 -11.66 -13.65 -7.23
C ASN A 153 -12.01 -12.66 -6.12
N ILE A 154 -12.93 -11.76 -6.40
CA ILE A 154 -13.54 -10.84 -5.45
C ILE A 154 -15.01 -11.18 -5.28
N ARG A 155 -15.56 -10.98 -4.08
CA ARG A 155 -16.99 -11.20 -3.82
C ARG A 155 -17.69 -9.87 -3.70
N LEU A 156 -18.57 -9.59 -4.65
CA LEU A 156 -19.44 -8.42 -4.64
C LEU A 156 -20.79 -8.78 -4.00
N LEU A 157 -21.33 -7.87 -3.17
CA LEU A 157 -22.49 -8.13 -2.32
C LEU A 157 -23.74 -8.62 -3.09
N LEU A 158 -24.01 -8.04 -4.27
CA LEU A 158 -25.22 -8.33 -5.03
C LEU A 158 -24.97 -9.22 -6.26
N ILE A 159 -23.72 -9.36 -6.71
CA ILE A 159 -23.36 -10.03 -7.97
C ILE A 159 -22.74 -11.41 -7.71
N GLY A 160 -22.14 -11.60 -6.51
CA GLY A 160 -21.43 -12.83 -6.18
C GLY A 160 -19.93 -12.75 -6.51
N GLN A 161 -19.35 -13.88 -6.92
CA GLN A 161 -17.91 -13.95 -7.26
C GLN A 161 -17.67 -13.51 -8.70
N VAL A 162 -16.72 -12.59 -8.87
CA VAL A 162 -16.22 -12.11 -10.17
C VAL A 162 -14.71 -11.99 -10.12
N GLN A 163 -14.04 -12.04 -11.26
CA GLN A 163 -12.61 -11.82 -11.34
C GLN A 163 -12.31 -10.31 -11.32
N LEU A 164 -11.18 -9.93 -10.69
CA LEU A 164 -10.83 -8.52 -10.49
C LEU A 164 -10.69 -7.76 -11.82
N TRP A 165 -10.16 -8.41 -12.87
CA TRP A 165 -10.07 -7.77 -14.19
C TRP A 165 -11.46 -7.46 -14.79
N GLN A 166 -12.46 -8.35 -14.59
CA GLN A 166 -13.83 -8.13 -15.09
C GLN A 166 -14.46 -6.93 -14.41
N PHE A 167 -14.36 -6.87 -13.08
CA PHE A 167 -14.83 -5.73 -12.30
C PHE A 167 -14.18 -4.42 -12.74
N THR A 168 -12.85 -4.42 -12.89
CA THR A 168 -12.08 -3.25 -13.31
C THR A 168 -12.46 -2.81 -14.72
N LEU A 169 -12.62 -3.75 -15.65
CA LEU A 169 -13.01 -3.46 -17.04
C LEU A 169 -14.40 -2.81 -17.13
N VAL A 170 -15.35 -3.28 -16.29
CA VAL A 170 -16.69 -2.68 -16.24
C VAL A 170 -16.61 -1.23 -15.78
N ILE A 171 -15.83 -0.92 -14.74
CA ILE A 171 -15.67 0.46 -14.26
C ILE A 171 -15.03 1.34 -15.34
N LEU A 172 -13.94 0.88 -15.97
CA LEU A 172 -13.29 1.63 -17.06
C LEU A 172 -14.20 1.81 -18.28
N GLY A 173 -15.03 0.81 -18.58
CA GLY A 173 -16.04 0.89 -19.65
C GLY A 173 -17.09 1.96 -19.36
N ILE A 174 -17.57 2.05 -18.13
CA ILE A 174 -18.49 3.10 -17.68
C ILE A 174 -17.83 4.48 -17.81
N ASP A 175 -16.59 4.64 -17.33
CA ASP A 175 -15.84 5.90 -17.47
C ASP A 175 -15.68 6.32 -18.92
N LEU A 176 -15.39 5.37 -19.81
CA LEU A 176 -15.24 5.65 -21.25
C LEU A 176 -16.57 6.04 -21.89
N LEU A 177 -17.68 5.37 -21.54
CA LEU A 177 -19.01 5.69 -22.07
C LEU A 177 -19.50 7.07 -21.59
N GLN A 178 -19.18 7.44 -20.36
CA GLN A 178 -19.58 8.71 -19.76
C GLN A 178 -18.63 9.88 -20.09
N LEU A 179 -17.52 9.62 -20.76
CA LEU A 179 -16.47 10.62 -21.04
C LEU A 179 -17.01 11.88 -21.74
N PHE A 180 -18.04 11.74 -22.60
CA PHE A 180 -18.60 12.82 -23.39
C PHE A 180 -20.00 13.26 -22.91
N THR A 181 -20.48 12.76 -21.77
CA THR A 181 -21.83 13.08 -21.27
C THR A 181 -21.76 14.05 -20.10
N GLU A 182 -21.34 13.59 -18.93
CA GLU A 182 -21.30 14.38 -17.71
C GLU A 182 -19.93 14.21 -17.05
N ASN A 183 -19.47 15.24 -16.31
CA ASN A 183 -18.23 15.19 -15.54
C ASN A 183 -17.01 14.68 -16.33
N THR A 184 -16.85 15.12 -17.58
CA THR A 184 -15.74 14.75 -18.48
C THR A 184 -14.37 14.82 -17.77
N GLY A 185 -14.15 15.88 -16.97
CA GLY A 185 -12.90 16.04 -16.20
C GLY A 185 -12.64 14.90 -15.23
N GLY A 186 -13.65 14.43 -14.53
CA GLY A 186 -13.57 13.29 -13.62
C GLY A 186 -13.21 12.00 -14.35
N HIS A 187 -13.91 11.70 -15.47
CA HIS A 187 -13.66 10.50 -16.27
C HIS A 187 -12.26 10.50 -16.90
N VAL A 188 -11.80 11.64 -17.41
CA VAL A 188 -10.40 11.80 -17.89
C VAL A 188 -9.40 11.50 -16.78
N ALA A 189 -9.62 12.05 -15.59
CA ALA A 189 -8.74 11.78 -14.45
C ALA A 189 -8.74 10.29 -14.05
N HIS A 190 -9.91 9.63 -14.07
CA HIS A 190 -10.00 8.19 -13.80
C HIS A 190 -9.21 7.36 -14.82
N LEU A 191 -9.40 7.60 -16.11
CA LEU A 191 -8.69 6.89 -17.18
C LEU A 191 -7.18 7.15 -17.14
N SER A 192 -6.76 8.39 -16.84
CA SER A 192 -5.35 8.74 -16.67
C SER A 192 -4.73 8.03 -15.46
N GLY A 193 -5.45 7.97 -14.35
CA GLY A 193 -5.04 7.21 -13.17
C GLY A 193 -4.94 5.71 -13.44
N ALA A 194 -5.92 5.17 -14.15
CA ALA A 194 -5.94 3.77 -14.58
C ALA A 194 -4.72 3.44 -15.45
N LEU A 195 -4.43 4.27 -16.45
CA LEU A 195 -3.24 4.13 -17.30
C LEU A 195 -1.96 4.14 -16.47
N PHE A 196 -1.84 5.06 -15.52
CA PHE A 196 -0.68 5.08 -14.62
C PHE A 196 -0.59 3.80 -13.80
N GLY A 197 -1.69 3.31 -13.22
CA GLY A 197 -1.70 2.07 -12.44
C GLY A 197 -1.21 0.87 -13.25
N PHE A 198 -1.64 0.77 -14.52
CA PHE A 198 -1.16 -0.24 -15.45
C PHE A 198 0.35 -0.12 -15.71
N VAL A 199 0.81 1.08 -16.08
CA VAL A 199 2.23 1.35 -16.38
C VAL A 199 3.10 1.10 -15.15
N TYR A 200 2.64 1.50 -13.94
CA TYR A 200 3.34 1.27 -12.69
C TYR A 200 3.67 -0.21 -12.49
N ILE A 201 2.69 -1.10 -12.68
CA ILE A 201 2.93 -2.55 -12.50
C ILE A 201 3.85 -3.11 -13.58
N LYS A 202 3.72 -2.66 -14.83
CA LYS A 202 4.62 -3.11 -15.90
C LYS A 202 6.08 -2.73 -15.62
N LEU A 203 6.31 -1.52 -15.12
CA LEU A 203 7.65 -1.08 -14.72
C LEU A 203 8.14 -1.80 -13.47
N LEU A 204 7.26 -2.04 -12.50
CA LEU A 204 7.61 -2.79 -11.29
C LEU A 204 8.03 -4.23 -11.62
N GLN A 205 7.34 -4.89 -12.55
CA GLN A 205 7.69 -6.24 -13.04
C GLN A 205 9.05 -6.26 -13.75
N GLN A 206 9.50 -5.12 -14.29
CA GLN A 206 10.84 -4.94 -14.86
C GLN A 206 11.90 -4.51 -13.83
N GLY A 207 11.54 -4.44 -12.54
CA GLY A 207 12.45 -4.06 -11.47
C GLY A 207 12.44 -2.57 -11.10
N THR A 208 11.65 -1.73 -11.79
CA THR A 208 11.56 -0.28 -11.53
C THR A 208 10.36 0.05 -10.66
N ASP A 209 10.60 0.38 -9.40
CA ASP A 209 9.56 0.78 -8.45
C ASP A 209 9.45 2.32 -8.36
N LEU A 210 8.48 2.89 -9.10
CA LEU A 210 8.23 4.34 -9.10
C LEU A 210 7.76 4.87 -7.73
N SER A 211 7.20 4.03 -6.86
CA SER A 211 6.78 4.47 -5.52
C SER A 211 7.95 4.97 -4.66
N LYS A 212 9.19 4.56 -5.01
CA LYS A 212 10.42 5.03 -4.37
C LYS A 212 10.66 6.53 -4.55
N ILE A 213 10.08 7.17 -5.57
CA ILE A 213 10.15 8.63 -5.75
C ILE A 213 9.50 9.32 -4.54
N ILE A 214 8.31 8.87 -4.15
CA ILE A 214 7.58 9.41 -3.01
C ILE A 214 8.27 9.08 -1.68
N SER A 215 8.66 7.82 -1.49
CA SER A 215 9.35 7.43 -0.24
C SER A 215 10.70 8.13 -0.10
N GLY A 216 11.47 8.26 -1.18
CA GLY A 216 12.74 8.99 -1.18
C GLY A 216 12.57 10.47 -0.85
N PHE A 217 11.53 11.11 -1.38
CA PHE A 217 11.20 12.50 -1.03
C PHE A 217 10.92 12.66 0.48
N PHE A 218 10.07 11.81 1.06
CA PHE A 218 9.80 11.85 2.50
C PHE A 218 11.01 11.49 3.34
N ASP A 219 11.83 10.52 2.92
CA ASP A 219 13.06 10.14 3.63
C ASP A 219 14.08 11.32 3.60
N THR A 220 14.16 12.06 2.50
CA THR A 220 15.00 13.26 2.39
C THR A 220 14.50 14.39 3.30
N LEU A 221 13.19 14.65 3.32
CA LEU A 221 12.60 15.62 4.25
C LEU A 221 12.85 15.23 5.71
N ALA A 222 12.68 13.96 6.04
CA ALA A 222 12.95 13.45 7.38
C ALA A 222 14.42 13.59 7.79
N GLN A 223 15.37 13.51 6.84
CA GLN A 223 16.80 13.74 7.10
C GLN A 223 17.10 15.22 7.29
N LEU A 224 16.42 16.13 6.57
CA LEU A 224 16.63 17.58 6.67
C LEU A 224 16.05 18.17 7.96
N PHE A 225 14.85 17.72 8.36
CA PHE A 225 14.10 18.30 9.47
C PHE A 225 14.01 17.38 10.70
N GLY A 226 14.36 16.10 10.55
CA GLY A 226 14.33 15.14 11.64
C GLY A 226 15.51 15.28 12.60
N PRO A 227 15.38 14.79 13.85
CA PRO A 227 16.51 14.72 14.76
C PRO A 227 17.60 13.85 14.12
N LYS A 228 18.83 14.38 14.04
CA LYS A 228 19.98 13.60 13.55
C LYS A 228 20.02 12.27 14.31
N LYS A 229 19.77 11.17 13.62
CA LYS A 229 19.95 9.84 14.21
C LYS A 229 21.38 9.78 14.70
N LYS A 230 21.59 9.85 16.02
CA LYS A 230 22.89 9.53 16.61
C LYS A 230 23.20 8.11 16.15
N ASN A 231 24.23 7.98 15.33
CA ASN A 231 24.71 6.66 14.91
C ASN A 231 24.96 5.84 16.19
N ALA A 232 24.04 4.93 16.47
CA ALA A 232 24.17 3.99 17.57
C ALA A 232 25.20 2.87 17.24
N PHE A 233 26.07 3.11 16.27
CA PHE A 233 27.30 2.33 16.15
C PHE A 233 28.24 2.81 17.25
N LYS A 234 27.96 2.42 18.51
CA LYS A 234 29.03 2.23 19.45
C LYS A 234 30.05 1.31 18.76
N LYS A 235 31.25 1.87 18.44
CA LYS A 235 32.41 1.03 18.16
C LYS A 235 32.38 -0.05 19.21
N VAL A 236 32.01 -1.27 18.83
CA VAL A 236 32.31 -2.42 19.67
C VAL A 236 33.83 -2.47 19.69
N HIS A 237 34.41 -1.91 20.74
CA HIS A 237 35.80 -2.14 21.06
C HIS A 237 35.87 -3.65 21.29
N ARG A 238 36.18 -4.40 20.25
CA ARG A 238 36.73 -5.75 20.44
C ARG A 238 38.06 -5.56 21.12
N THR A 239 38.02 -5.57 22.43
CA THR A 239 39.21 -5.82 23.21
C THR A 239 39.69 -7.18 22.72
N TYR A 240 40.79 -7.17 21.98
CA TYR A 240 41.46 -8.39 21.56
C TYR A 240 42.08 -8.95 22.86
N GLN A 241 41.27 -9.63 23.65
CA GLN A 241 41.80 -10.50 24.69
C GLN A 241 42.56 -11.58 23.95
N LYS A 242 43.89 -11.58 24.12
CA LYS A 242 44.69 -12.74 23.73
C LYS A 242 43.91 -13.98 24.17
N PRO A 243 43.72 -14.98 23.28
CA PRO A 243 43.02 -16.19 23.67
C PRO A 243 43.70 -16.71 24.93
N ALA A 244 42.97 -16.76 26.04
CA ALA A 244 43.40 -17.55 27.18
C ALA A 244 43.74 -18.96 26.67
N PRO A 245 44.84 -19.56 27.15
CA PRO A 245 45.15 -20.93 26.76
C PRO A 245 43.91 -21.76 26.95
N LYS A 246 43.43 -22.38 25.84
CA LYS A 246 42.25 -23.23 25.85
C LYS A 246 42.44 -24.21 26.99
N PRO A 247 41.52 -24.28 27.98
CA PRO A 247 41.56 -25.38 28.93
C PRO A 247 41.51 -26.65 28.09
N ALA A 248 42.43 -27.58 28.39
CA ALA A 248 42.48 -28.87 27.72
C ALA A 248 41.05 -29.42 27.67
N MET A 249 40.57 -29.69 26.44
CA MET A 249 39.25 -30.23 26.20
C MET A 249 39.19 -31.51 27.02
N LYS A 250 38.45 -31.51 28.15
CA LYS A 250 38.11 -32.76 28.83
C LYS A 250 37.35 -33.57 27.79
N VAL A 251 37.99 -34.59 27.28
CA VAL A 251 37.29 -35.63 26.50
C VAL A 251 36.22 -36.17 27.45
N VAL A 252 35.00 -35.76 27.25
CA VAL A 252 33.84 -36.39 27.87
C VAL A 252 33.79 -37.75 27.22
N ILE A 253 34.29 -38.76 27.95
CA ILE A 253 34.09 -40.14 27.56
C ILE A 253 32.60 -40.33 27.56
N LYS A 254 31.99 -40.40 26.35
CA LYS A 254 30.56 -40.76 26.22
C LYS A 254 30.37 -42.07 26.95
N ASP A 255 29.43 -42.09 27.85
CA ASP A 255 29.00 -43.30 28.52
C ASP A 255 28.68 -44.36 27.46
N LYS A 256 29.10 -45.58 27.64
CA LYS A 256 28.86 -46.69 26.71
C LYS A 256 27.38 -46.79 26.34
N THR A 257 26.51 -46.47 27.27
CA THR A 257 25.06 -46.44 27.09
C THR A 257 24.63 -45.37 26.06
N GLN A 258 25.23 -44.18 26.11
CA GLN A 258 24.94 -43.12 25.16
C GLN A 258 25.43 -43.42 23.76
N GLN A 259 26.58 -44.11 23.64
CA GLN A 259 27.08 -44.55 22.33
C GLN A 259 26.17 -45.59 21.71
N GLN A 260 25.68 -46.54 22.49
CA GLN A 260 24.74 -47.55 22.01
C GLN A 260 23.40 -46.94 21.56
N ILE A 261 22.92 -45.91 22.29
CA ILE A 261 21.71 -45.20 21.88
C ILE A 261 21.94 -44.49 20.54
N ASP A 262 23.06 -43.77 20.39
CA ASP A 262 23.41 -43.07 19.17
C ASP A 262 23.48 -44.04 17.96
N ASP A 263 24.15 -45.21 18.13
CA ASP A 263 24.26 -46.22 17.10
C ASP A 263 22.89 -46.82 16.68
N ILE A 264 22.00 -47.05 17.65
CA ILE A 264 20.62 -47.51 17.35
C ILE A 264 19.83 -46.47 16.64
N LEU A 265 19.94 -45.18 17.01
CA LEU A 265 19.24 -44.09 16.35
C LEU A 265 19.75 -43.89 14.91
N ASP A 266 21.04 -44.03 14.67
CA ASP A 266 21.62 -43.96 13.33
C ASP A 266 21.13 -45.13 12.47
N LYS A 267 20.99 -46.34 13.02
CA LYS A 267 20.41 -47.49 12.34
C LYS A 267 18.94 -47.28 11.99
N ILE A 268 18.13 -46.68 12.89
CA ILE A 268 16.75 -46.29 12.61
C ILE A 268 16.70 -45.29 11.46
N SER A 269 17.58 -44.30 11.48
CA SER A 269 17.63 -43.23 10.46
C SER A 269 17.94 -43.79 9.05
N GLN A 270 18.79 -44.81 8.97
CA GLN A 270 19.21 -45.40 7.69
C GLN A 270 18.27 -46.50 7.17
N SER A 271 17.70 -47.30 8.06
CA SER A 271 17.01 -48.55 7.66
C SER A 271 15.61 -48.72 8.28
N GLY A 272 15.12 -47.72 9.02
CA GLY A 272 13.82 -47.73 9.68
C GLY A 272 13.80 -48.57 11.00
N TYR A 273 12.76 -48.34 11.81
CA TYR A 273 12.60 -48.98 13.12
C TYR A 273 12.48 -50.51 13.05
N ASP A 274 11.95 -51.03 11.96
CA ASP A 274 11.75 -52.48 11.77
C ASP A 274 13.05 -53.25 11.54
N SER A 275 14.15 -52.57 11.24
CA SER A 275 15.49 -53.13 11.10
C SER A 275 16.19 -53.46 12.40
N LEU A 276 15.65 -53.03 13.55
CA LEU A 276 16.21 -53.28 14.87
C LEU A 276 15.94 -54.70 15.35
N SER A 277 16.94 -55.30 15.96
CA SER A 277 16.80 -56.59 16.67
C SER A 277 15.90 -56.45 17.91
N ALA A 278 15.41 -57.56 18.44
CA ALA A 278 14.63 -57.59 19.64
C ALA A 278 15.37 -56.97 20.87
N ASP A 279 16.66 -57.26 20.96
CA ASP A 279 17.51 -56.72 22.05
C ASP A 279 17.74 -55.23 21.92
N GLU A 280 17.91 -54.69 20.71
CA GLU A 280 18.06 -53.23 20.46
C GLU A 280 16.75 -52.51 20.77
N LYS A 281 15.58 -53.03 20.47
CA LYS A 281 14.27 -52.49 20.82
C LYS A 281 14.06 -52.45 22.33
N GLU A 282 14.41 -53.53 23.03
CA GLU A 282 14.30 -53.63 24.49
C GLU A 282 15.25 -52.64 25.18
N PHE A 283 16.50 -52.50 24.69
CA PHE A 283 17.48 -51.58 25.19
C PHE A 283 16.98 -50.11 25.07
N LEU A 284 16.48 -49.77 23.88
CA LEU A 284 15.94 -48.40 23.64
C LEU A 284 14.77 -48.09 24.56
N PHE A 285 13.89 -49.07 24.78
CA PHE A 285 12.74 -48.92 25.68
C PHE A 285 13.15 -48.74 27.14
N LYS A 286 14.21 -49.42 27.57
CA LYS A 286 14.76 -49.25 28.95
C LYS A 286 15.49 -47.93 29.13
N ALA A 287 16.19 -47.44 28.11
CA ALA A 287 16.92 -46.20 28.13
C ALA A 287 16.00 -44.93 28.11
N GLY A 288 14.74 -45.06 27.68
CA GLY A 288 13.77 -43.98 27.64
C GLY A 288 12.90 -43.84 28.91
N LYS A 289 13.11 -44.67 29.93
CA LYS A 289 12.48 -44.55 31.24
C LYS A 289 13.42 -43.85 32.22
#